data_8c38efb601fe90337ec140927893af6b
#
_entry.id   8c38efb601fe90337ec140927893af6b
#
_cell.length_a   1.000
_cell.length_b   1.000
_cell.length_c   1.000
_cell.angle_alpha   90.00
_cell.angle_beta   90.00
_cell.angle_gamma   90.00
#
_symmetry.space_group_name_H-M   'P 1'
#
loop_
_entity.id
_entity.type
_entity.pdbx_description
1 polymer ?
#
loop_
_entity_poly.entity_id
_entity_poly.type
_entity_poly.pdbx_seq_one_letter_code
_entity_poly.pdbx_strand_id
1 'polypeptide(L)'
;GSGETASKESRQVVELTEQLLETGFSARAALKLVNTVLLLAGAEQHPATLDVSCIDLHTGVLEVMKLGAVPTFIIDDEGVEILEAGQVPMGIMNGVEPVLMSRKLWDGNRIIMVSDGVLDALPGDDKEQVMKQYLESVDEMGPQELADQILDFAVSFIPAPRDDMTVLTAGLWKRHS
;
A
#
# COMPACT_ATOMS: atom_id res chain seq x y z
N GLY A 1 -4.45 8.97 10.10
CA GLY A 1 -5.09 9.38 11.37
C GLY A 1 -5.29 8.20 12.29
N SER A 2 -5.21 8.42 13.59
CA SER A 2 -5.41 7.39 14.60
C SER A 2 -6.75 7.58 15.34
N GLY A 3 -7.29 6.49 15.91
CA GLY A 3 -8.50 6.50 16.72
C GLY A 3 -9.79 6.11 16.00
N GLU A 4 -10.90 6.11 16.73
CA GLU A 4 -12.20 5.58 16.27
C GLU A 4 -12.78 6.34 15.06
N THR A 5 -12.60 7.65 14.99
CA THR A 5 -13.05 8.48 13.86
C THR A 5 -12.27 8.14 12.60
N ALA A 6 -10.94 8.04 12.69
CA ALA A 6 -10.09 7.67 11.56
C ALA A 6 -10.39 6.25 11.06
N SER A 7 -10.64 5.30 11.96
CA SER A 7 -11.04 3.94 11.60
C SER A 7 -12.37 3.90 10.83
N LYS A 8 -13.35 4.73 11.24
CA LYS A 8 -14.63 4.83 10.54
C LYS A 8 -14.49 5.45 9.15
N GLU A 9 -13.71 6.52 9.04
CA GLU A 9 -13.43 7.18 7.76
C GLU A 9 -12.66 6.26 6.80
N SER A 10 -11.64 5.56 7.30
CA SER A 10 -10.88 4.57 6.53
C SER A 10 -11.80 3.48 5.98
N ARG A 11 -12.68 2.93 6.80
CA ARG A 11 -13.67 1.93 6.36
C ARG A 11 -14.58 2.46 5.27
N GLN A 12 -15.09 3.68 5.40
CA GLN A 12 -15.94 4.30 4.37
C GLN A 12 -15.21 4.49 3.04
N VAL A 13 -13.93 4.88 3.08
CA VAL A 13 -13.08 5.02 1.88
C VAL A 13 -12.91 3.66 1.19
N VAL A 14 -12.61 2.61 1.95
CA VAL A 14 -12.43 1.25 1.41
C VAL A 14 -13.74 0.76 0.79
N GLU A 15 -14.86 0.82 1.53
CA GLU A 15 -16.18 0.36 1.06
C GLU A 15 -16.63 1.11 -0.20
N LEU A 16 -16.43 2.43 -0.25
CA LEU A 16 -16.78 3.22 -1.44
C LEU A 16 -15.89 2.87 -2.63
N THR A 17 -14.58 2.68 -2.39
CA THR A 17 -13.65 2.27 -3.45
C THR A 17 -14.04 0.92 -4.01
N GLU A 18 -14.30 -0.07 -3.15
CA GLU A 18 -14.73 -1.41 -3.53
C GLU A 18 -16.01 -1.38 -4.38
N GLN A 19 -17.05 -0.69 -3.92
CA GLN A 19 -18.31 -0.54 -4.65
C GLN A 19 -18.12 0.07 -6.04
N LEU A 20 -17.28 1.08 -6.18
CA LEU A 20 -16.98 1.69 -7.48
C LEU A 20 -16.26 0.72 -8.40
N LEU A 21 -15.29 -0.04 -7.90
CA LEU A 21 -14.57 -1.05 -8.67
C LEU A 21 -15.50 -2.19 -9.11
N GLU A 22 -16.36 -2.70 -8.22
CA GLU A 22 -17.34 -3.74 -8.54
C GLU A 22 -18.37 -3.32 -9.59
N THR A 23 -18.72 -2.02 -9.64
CA THR A 23 -19.62 -1.47 -10.66
C THR A 23 -18.92 -1.17 -11.99
N GLY A 24 -17.63 -1.49 -12.11
CA GLY A 24 -16.86 -1.41 -13.35
C GLY A 24 -16.16 -0.08 -13.60
N PHE A 25 -16.08 0.80 -12.61
CA PHE A 25 -15.21 1.97 -12.72
C PHE A 25 -13.75 1.52 -12.77
N SER A 26 -12.94 2.20 -13.60
CA SER A 26 -11.50 2.02 -13.50
C SER A 26 -11.02 2.50 -12.12
N ALA A 27 -10.00 1.88 -11.58
CA ALA A 27 -9.46 2.25 -10.27
C ALA A 27 -9.08 3.75 -10.21
N ARG A 28 -8.53 4.31 -11.29
CA ARG A 28 -8.27 5.75 -11.40
C ARG A 28 -9.53 6.61 -11.25
N ALA A 29 -10.63 6.21 -11.89
CA ALA A 29 -11.90 6.94 -11.80
C ALA A 29 -12.50 6.79 -10.39
N ALA A 30 -12.44 5.60 -9.81
CA ALA A 30 -12.90 5.34 -8.45
C ALA A 30 -12.17 6.23 -7.43
N LEU A 31 -10.82 6.28 -7.49
CA LEU A 31 -10.04 7.10 -6.57
C LEU A 31 -10.33 8.61 -6.70
N LYS A 32 -10.54 9.11 -7.90
CA LYS A 32 -10.93 10.51 -8.11
C LYS A 32 -12.30 10.82 -7.51
N LEU A 33 -13.26 9.91 -7.65
CA LEU A 33 -14.59 10.05 -7.05
C LEU A 33 -14.50 10.01 -5.52
N VAL A 34 -13.75 9.07 -4.95
CA VAL A 34 -13.54 8.97 -3.50
C VAL A 34 -12.90 10.25 -2.96
N ASN A 35 -11.86 10.76 -3.61
CA ASN A 35 -11.24 12.03 -3.22
C ASN A 35 -12.25 13.19 -3.25
N THR A 36 -13.12 13.25 -4.27
CA THR A 36 -14.15 14.28 -4.36
C THR A 36 -15.15 14.16 -3.22
N VAL A 37 -15.59 12.93 -2.89
CA VAL A 37 -16.52 12.69 -1.77
C VAL A 37 -15.90 13.12 -0.45
N LEU A 38 -14.64 12.82 -0.20
CA LEU A 38 -13.93 13.22 1.01
C LEU A 38 -13.83 14.76 1.13
N LEU A 39 -13.50 15.44 0.04
CA LEU A 39 -13.48 16.91 0.02
C LEU A 39 -14.84 17.52 0.35
N LEU A 40 -15.90 17.00 -0.25
CA LEU A 40 -17.28 17.48 0.01
C LEU A 40 -17.75 17.18 1.44
N ALA A 41 -17.24 16.12 2.04
CA ALA A 41 -17.50 15.77 3.44
C ALA A 41 -16.70 16.62 4.45
N GLY A 42 -15.82 17.52 3.98
CA GLY A 42 -15.00 18.36 4.85
C GLY A 42 -13.76 17.64 5.41
N ALA A 43 -13.29 16.61 4.72
CA ALA A 43 -12.11 15.82 5.13
C ALA A 43 -10.78 16.61 5.06
N GLU A 44 -10.79 17.90 4.69
CA GLU A 44 -9.60 18.77 4.70
C GLU A 44 -8.90 18.80 6.07
N GLN A 45 -9.63 18.50 7.15
CA GLN A 45 -9.10 18.44 8.50
C GLN A 45 -8.48 17.08 8.85
N HIS A 46 -8.78 16.05 8.06
CA HIS A 46 -8.32 14.68 8.27
C HIS A 46 -7.92 14.02 6.94
N PRO A 47 -6.76 14.40 6.39
CA PRO A 47 -6.29 13.82 5.15
C PRO A 47 -6.08 12.31 5.29
N ALA A 48 -6.50 11.56 4.27
CA ALA A 48 -6.32 10.12 4.21
C ALA A 48 -5.30 9.73 3.14
N THR A 49 -4.47 8.73 3.44
CA THR A 49 -3.62 8.08 2.45
C THR A 49 -4.34 6.86 1.89
N LEU A 50 -4.16 6.59 0.61
CA LEU A 50 -4.74 5.40 -0.03
C LEU A 50 -3.73 4.76 -0.97
N ASP A 51 -3.58 3.45 -0.81
CA ASP A 51 -2.77 2.59 -1.66
C ASP A 51 -3.66 1.46 -2.20
N VAL A 52 -3.77 1.36 -3.52
CA VAL A 52 -4.57 0.34 -4.20
C VAL A 52 -3.71 -0.41 -5.18
N SER A 53 -3.64 -1.72 -5.01
CA SER A 53 -2.97 -2.64 -5.93
C SER A 53 -3.99 -3.55 -6.59
N CYS A 54 -4.09 -3.50 -7.92
CA CYS A 54 -4.96 -4.35 -8.73
C CYS A 54 -4.12 -5.30 -9.57
N ILE A 55 -4.39 -6.59 -9.49
CA ILE A 55 -3.68 -7.62 -10.27
C ILE A 55 -4.66 -8.26 -11.25
N ASP A 56 -4.38 -8.15 -12.54
CA ASP A 56 -5.06 -8.96 -13.55
C ASP A 56 -4.47 -10.37 -13.54
N LEU A 57 -5.22 -11.32 -13.01
CA LEU A 57 -4.78 -12.71 -12.87
C LEU A 57 -4.60 -13.45 -14.20
N HIS A 58 -5.16 -12.95 -15.31
CA HIS A 58 -4.95 -13.53 -16.64
C HIS A 58 -3.64 -13.07 -17.26
N THR A 59 -3.34 -11.78 -17.11
CA THR A 59 -2.16 -11.18 -17.70
C THR A 59 -0.99 -11.10 -16.73
N GLY A 60 -1.24 -11.13 -15.41
CA GLY A 60 -0.24 -10.87 -14.38
C GLY A 60 0.20 -9.40 -14.33
N VAL A 61 -0.58 -8.49 -14.92
CA VAL A 61 -0.30 -7.06 -14.81
C VAL A 61 -0.78 -6.54 -13.48
N LEU A 62 0.14 -5.96 -12.72
CA LEU A 62 -0.12 -5.19 -11.51
C LEU A 62 -0.27 -3.71 -11.88
N GLU A 63 -1.34 -3.10 -11.43
CA GLU A 63 -1.51 -1.64 -11.39
C GLU A 63 -1.52 -1.18 -9.93
N VAL A 64 -0.60 -0.29 -9.59
CA VAL A 64 -0.51 0.33 -8.25
C VAL A 64 -0.89 1.79 -8.37
N MET A 65 -1.85 2.21 -7.56
CA MET A 65 -2.31 3.59 -7.51
C MET A 65 -2.21 4.12 -6.10
N LYS A 66 -1.55 5.27 -5.95
CA LYS A 66 -1.22 5.85 -4.66
C LYS A 66 -1.68 7.30 -4.55
N LEU A 67 -2.22 7.64 -3.38
CA LEU A 67 -2.52 9.01 -2.95
C LEU A 67 -1.93 9.21 -1.57
N GLY A 68 -0.76 9.86 -1.49
CA GLY A 68 -0.05 10.14 -0.25
C GLY A 68 0.43 8.92 0.54
N ALA A 69 0.33 7.71 -0.03
CA ALA A 69 0.73 6.49 0.65
C ALA A 69 2.25 6.24 0.54
N VAL A 70 2.77 5.50 1.50
CA VAL A 70 4.19 5.05 1.52
C VAL A 70 4.48 4.11 0.34
N PRO A 71 5.75 3.87 -0.01
CA PRO A 71 6.11 2.98 -1.12
C PRO A 71 5.55 1.57 -0.99
N THR A 72 5.32 0.94 -2.14
CA THR A 72 5.08 -0.51 -2.26
C THR A 72 6.35 -1.17 -2.74
N PHE A 73 6.66 -2.35 -2.23
CA PHE A 73 7.84 -3.12 -2.62
C PHE A 73 7.42 -4.33 -3.45
N ILE A 74 8.21 -4.65 -4.47
CA ILE A 74 8.05 -5.88 -5.25
C ILE A 74 9.34 -6.67 -5.11
N ILE A 75 9.21 -7.94 -4.72
CA ILE A 75 10.32 -8.89 -4.73
C ILE A 75 10.17 -9.74 -5.99
N ASP A 76 11.21 -9.78 -6.80
CA ASP A 76 11.33 -10.62 -7.99
C ASP A 76 12.72 -11.28 -8.07
N ASP A 77 13.01 -11.96 -9.18
CA ASP A 77 14.29 -12.65 -9.40
C ASP A 77 15.49 -11.70 -9.52
N GLU A 78 15.26 -10.42 -9.78
CA GLU A 78 16.30 -9.38 -9.90
C GLU A 78 16.59 -8.68 -8.56
N GLY A 79 15.71 -8.87 -7.56
CA GLY A 79 15.84 -8.28 -6.23
C GLY A 79 14.57 -7.60 -5.72
N VAL A 80 14.72 -6.42 -5.13
CA VAL A 80 13.61 -5.65 -4.57
C VAL A 80 13.47 -4.31 -5.29
N GLU A 81 12.34 -4.11 -5.96
CA GLU A 81 11.94 -2.82 -6.55
C GLU A 81 11.13 -2.02 -5.53
N ILE A 82 11.38 -0.69 -5.45
CA ILE A 82 10.58 0.26 -4.67
C ILE A 82 9.69 1.03 -5.64
N LEU A 83 8.37 0.91 -5.46
CA LEU A 83 7.39 1.72 -6.17
C LEU A 83 7.06 2.95 -5.32
N GLU A 84 7.75 4.05 -5.59
CA GLU A 84 7.60 5.30 -4.84
C GLU A 84 6.23 5.94 -5.07
N ALA A 85 5.73 6.63 -4.05
CA ALA A 85 4.43 7.28 -4.05
C ALA A 85 4.53 8.78 -4.34
N GLY A 86 3.45 9.33 -4.89
CA GLY A 86 3.22 10.77 -4.86
C GLY A 86 2.86 11.24 -3.44
N GLN A 87 3.33 12.43 -3.08
CA GLN A 87 3.30 12.92 -1.69
C GLN A 87 1.98 13.56 -1.23
N VAL A 88 0.94 13.62 -2.07
CA VAL A 88 -0.28 14.35 -1.73
C VAL A 88 -1.39 13.40 -1.26
N PRO A 89 -1.79 13.46 0.03
CA PRO A 89 -2.93 12.69 0.55
C PRO A 89 -4.27 13.11 -0.06
N MET A 90 -5.27 12.23 0.06
CA MET A 90 -6.66 12.53 -0.33
C MET A 90 -7.31 13.52 0.62
N GLY A 91 -8.30 14.23 0.10
CA GLY A 91 -9.12 15.15 0.88
C GLY A 91 -8.48 16.53 1.11
N ILE A 92 -7.24 16.77 0.65
CA ILE A 92 -6.55 18.06 0.83
C ILE A 92 -6.94 19.07 -0.24
N MET A 93 -6.99 18.62 -1.51
CA MET A 93 -7.29 19.52 -2.62
C MET A 93 -8.07 18.83 -3.74
N ASN A 94 -8.78 19.64 -4.52
CA ASN A 94 -9.45 19.17 -5.73
C ASN A 94 -8.42 18.91 -6.83
N GLY A 95 -8.67 17.91 -7.67
CA GLY A 95 -7.83 17.61 -8.82
C GLY A 95 -6.54 16.87 -8.52
N VAL A 96 -6.39 16.29 -7.31
CA VAL A 96 -5.28 15.37 -7.03
C VAL A 96 -5.35 14.18 -7.97
N GLU A 97 -4.29 13.96 -8.72
CA GLU A 97 -4.15 12.79 -9.58
C GLU A 97 -3.41 11.69 -8.82
N PRO A 98 -3.98 10.48 -8.76
CA PRO A 98 -3.25 9.34 -8.20
C PRO A 98 -2.02 9.03 -9.04
N VAL A 99 -0.93 8.74 -8.39
CA VAL A 99 0.25 8.18 -9.07
C VAL A 99 -0.10 6.77 -9.51
N LEU A 100 -0.01 6.50 -10.81
CA LEU A 100 -0.29 5.20 -11.40
C LEU A 100 1.02 4.58 -11.88
N MET A 101 1.29 3.40 -11.39
CA MET A 101 2.42 2.58 -11.82
C MET A 101 1.90 1.23 -12.29
N SER A 102 2.55 0.67 -13.31
CA SER A 102 2.20 -0.67 -13.82
C SER A 102 3.45 -1.53 -13.92
N ARG A 103 3.33 -2.78 -13.48
CA ARG A 103 4.40 -3.78 -13.54
C ARG A 103 3.85 -5.11 -14.01
N LYS A 104 4.65 -5.84 -14.75
CA LYS A 104 4.36 -7.22 -15.09
C LYS A 104 4.92 -8.11 -13.99
N LEU A 105 4.03 -8.86 -13.35
CA LEU A 105 4.41 -9.87 -12.36
C LEU A 105 4.57 -11.23 -13.02
N TRP A 106 5.51 -11.99 -12.50
CA TRP A 106 5.82 -13.35 -12.91
C TRP A 106 5.59 -14.32 -11.74
N ASP A 107 5.70 -15.61 -12.04
CA ASP A 107 5.62 -16.67 -11.05
C ASP A 107 6.65 -16.47 -9.94
N GLY A 108 6.21 -16.53 -8.70
CA GLY A 108 7.05 -16.30 -7.53
C GLY A 108 7.22 -14.83 -7.11
N ASN A 109 6.78 -13.85 -7.92
CA ASN A 109 6.86 -12.45 -7.50
C ASN A 109 5.95 -12.17 -6.29
N ARG A 110 6.43 -11.32 -5.39
CA ARG A 110 5.72 -10.93 -4.16
C ARG A 110 5.58 -9.42 -4.10
N ILE A 111 4.42 -8.95 -3.64
CA ILE A 111 4.10 -7.55 -3.43
C ILE A 111 3.99 -7.33 -1.93
N ILE A 112 4.59 -6.26 -1.43
CA ILE A 112 4.56 -5.87 -0.04
C ILE A 112 4.05 -4.43 0.05
N MET A 113 2.97 -4.24 0.79
CA MET A 113 2.40 -2.95 1.14
C MET A 113 2.45 -2.78 2.65
N VAL A 114 2.88 -1.62 3.11
CA VAL A 114 3.02 -1.33 4.54
C VAL A 114 2.35 0.00 4.88
N SER A 115 1.93 0.18 6.13
CA SER A 115 1.54 1.49 6.62
C SER A 115 2.76 2.34 6.97
N ASP A 116 2.56 3.65 7.08
CA ASP A 116 3.58 4.60 7.54
C ASP A 116 4.15 4.24 8.92
N GLY A 117 3.31 3.74 9.84
CA GLY A 117 3.76 3.27 11.15
C GLY A 117 4.84 2.19 11.08
N VAL A 118 4.81 1.33 10.05
CA VAL A 118 5.85 0.30 9.84
C VAL A 118 7.16 0.93 9.39
N LEU A 119 7.13 1.81 8.38
CA LEU A 119 8.34 2.50 7.92
C LEU A 119 8.90 3.45 8.98
N ASP A 120 8.02 4.14 9.71
CA ASP A 120 8.42 5.08 10.76
C ASP A 120 9.14 4.44 11.94
N ALA A 121 8.89 3.17 12.17
CA ALA A 121 9.60 2.39 13.18
C ALA A 121 11.05 2.08 12.80
N LEU A 122 11.41 2.10 11.51
CA LEU A 122 12.74 1.75 11.04
C LEU A 122 13.78 2.82 11.38
N PRO A 123 15.05 2.42 11.60
CA PRO A 123 16.13 3.33 11.92
C PRO A 123 16.62 4.10 10.70
N GLY A 124 17.28 5.25 10.97
CA GLY A 124 17.93 6.06 9.93
C GLY A 124 16.99 7.00 9.21
N ASP A 125 17.55 7.76 8.26
CA ASP A 125 16.82 8.77 7.48
C ASP A 125 16.18 8.18 6.22
N ASP A 126 16.80 7.15 5.62
CA ASP A 126 16.32 6.46 4.42
C ASP A 126 15.68 5.10 4.81
N LYS A 127 14.48 5.19 5.34
CA LYS A 127 13.73 4.03 5.85
C LYS A 127 13.31 3.05 4.74
N GLU A 128 13.09 3.59 3.55
CA GLU A 128 12.73 2.81 2.37
C GLU A 128 13.89 1.92 1.94
N GLN A 129 15.11 2.45 1.97
CA GLN A 129 16.31 1.68 1.69
C GLN A 129 16.60 0.65 2.79
N VAL A 130 16.32 0.97 4.05
CA VAL A 130 16.42 0.00 5.16
C VAL A 130 15.45 -1.17 4.95
N MET A 131 14.20 -0.88 4.61
CA MET A 131 13.22 -1.92 4.29
C MET A 131 13.65 -2.74 3.08
N LYS A 132 14.11 -2.10 2.01
CA LYS A 132 14.62 -2.80 0.83
C LYS A 132 15.73 -3.79 1.17
N GLN A 133 16.76 -3.34 1.90
CA GLN A 133 17.88 -4.19 2.32
C GLN A 133 17.42 -5.38 3.18
N TYR A 134 16.46 -5.14 4.06
CA TYR A 134 15.87 -6.23 4.81
C TYR A 134 15.18 -7.24 3.90
N LEU A 135 14.32 -6.79 2.99
CA LEU A 135 13.60 -7.66 2.05
C LEU A 135 14.54 -8.43 1.11
N GLU A 136 15.69 -7.86 0.73
CA GLU A 136 16.75 -8.54 -0.04
C GLU A 136 17.45 -9.64 0.75
N SER A 137 17.38 -9.60 2.08
CA SER A 137 18.01 -10.59 2.97
C SER A 137 17.10 -11.73 3.41
N VAL A 138 15.80 -11.65 3.09
CA VAL A 138 14.80 -12.64 3.54
C VAL A 138 14.81 -13.85 2.61
N ASP A 139 14.77 -15.03 3.21
CA ASP A 139 14.60 -16.29 2.49
C ASP A 139 13.21 -16.41 1.84
N GLU A 140 13.07 -17.35 0.91
CA GLU A 140 11.78 -17.65 0.32
C GLU A 140 10.83 -18.25 1.37
N MET A 141 9.66 -17.60 1.53
CA MET A 141 8.64 -17.98 2.50
C MET A 141 7.24 -17.64 2.03
N GLY A 142 6.23 -18.16 2.74
CA GLY A 142 4.83 -17.84 2.45
C GLY A 142 4.48 -16.37 2.74
N PRO A 143 3.42 -15.82 2.10
CA PRO A 143 3.05 -14.42 2.29
C PRO A 143 2.80 -14.05 3.76
N GLN A 144 2.06 -14.86 4.50
CA GLN A 144 1.77 -14.56 5.91
C GLN A 144 3.04 -14.52 6.76
N GLU A 145 3.92 -15.49 6.57
CA GLU A 145 5.19 -15.55 7.29
C GLU A 145 6.07 -14.32 6.97
N LEU A 146 6.09 -13.89 5.71
CA LEU A 146 6.79 -12.67 5.31
C LEU A 146 6.19 -11.43 5.98
N ALA A 147 4.87 -11.32 6.04
CA ALA A 147 4.20 -10.19 6.72
C ALA A 147 4.54 -10.15 8.21
N ASP A 148 4.52 -11.30 8.87
CA ASP A 148 4.86 -11.42 10.30
C ASP A 148 6.32 -11.03 10.56
N GLN A 149 7.25 -11.51 9.71
CA GLN A 149 8.67 -11.17 9.83
C GLN A 149 8.96 -9.68 9.59
N ILE A 150 8.28 -9.04 8.62
CA ILE A 150 8.42 -7.60 8.39
C ILE A 150 7.94 -6.82 9.61
N LEU A 151 6.82 -7.22 10.20
CA LEU A 151 6.29 -6.59 11.39
C LEU A 151 7.23 -6.74 12.58
N ASP A 152 7.74 -7.96 12.82
CA ASP A 152 8.71 -8.24 13.90
C ASP A 152 10.00 -7.43 13.69
N PHE A 153 10.49 -7.33 12.45
CA PHE A 153 11.66 -6.51 12.12
C PHE A 153 11.42 -5.05 12.50
N ALA A 154 10.31 -4.45 12.08
CA ALA A 154 10.01 -3.06 12.39
C ALA A 154 9.83 -2.82 13.90
N VAL A 155 9.11 -3.70 14.60
CA VAL A 155 8.88 -3.58 16.06
C VAL A 155 10.19 -3.71 16.84
N SER A 156 11.19 -4.43 16.33
CA SER A 156 12.47 -4.62 17.03
C SER A 156 13.26 -3.33 17.28
N PHE A 157 12.96 -2.26 16.55
CA PHE A 157 13.65 -0.95 16.69
C PHE A 157 12.97 0.02 17.64
N ILE A 158 11.77 -0.29 18.11
CA ILE A 158 10.96 0.63 18.93
C ILE A 158 10.51 -0.03 20.23
N PRO A 159 10.50 0.71 21.36
CA PRO A 159 10.03 0.16 22.65
C PRO A 159 8.51 -0.06 22.67
N ALA A 160 7.76 0.69 21.90
CA ALA A 160 6.32 0.56 21.69
C ALA A 160 5.91 1.24 20.39
N PRO A 161 4.94 0.68 19.65
CA PRO A 161 4.38 1.32 18.46
C PRO A 161 3.80 2.71 18.83
N ARG A 162 4.09 3.70 17.97
CA ARG A 162 3.55 5.07 18.11
C ARG A 162 2.32 5.29 17.26
N ASP A 163 2.13 4.43 16.24
CA ASP A 163 1.00 4.43 15.32
C ASP A 163 0.64 2.99 14.96
N ASP A 164 -0.52 2.81 14.29
CA ASP A 164 -0.97 1.52 13.81
C ASP A 164 -0.02 0.98 12.73
N MET A 165 0.37 -0.29 12.89
CA MET A 165 1.31 -0.96 12.00
C MET A 165 0.60 -2.06 11.23
N THR A 166 0.56 -1.92 9.91
CA THR A 166 -0.07 -2.90 9.02
C THR A 166 0.92 -3.32 7.94
N VAL A 167 1.02 -4.62 7.73
CA VAL A 167 1.76 -5.23 6.62
C VAL A 167 0.81 -6.11 5.83
N LEU A 168 0.76 -5.91 4.53
CA LEU A 168 0.05 -6.76 3.59
C LEU A 168 1.03 -7.32 2.58
N THR A 169 1.03 -8.64 2.41
CA THR A 169 1.83 -9.32 1.40
C THR A 169 0.96 -10.16 0.49
N ALA A 170 1.28 -10.16 -0.79
CA ALA A 170 0.64 -11.00 -1.78
C ALA A 170 1.69 -11.63 -2.70
N GLY A 171 1.53 -12.89 -3.02
CA GLY A 171 2.38 -13.58 -3.98
C GLY A 171 1.58 -14.08 -5.19
N LEU A 172 2.20 -14.06 -6.35
CA LEU A 172 1.64 -14.58 -7.58
C LEU A 172 2.31 -15.91 -7.94
N TRP A 173 1.53 -16.98 -8.00
CA TRP A 173 2.01 -18.28 -8.43
C TRP A 173 1.17 -18.84 -9.58
N LYS A 174 1.85 -19.43 -10.55
CA LYS A 174 1.18 -20.20 -11.60
C LYS A 174 0.54 -21.45 -11.00
N ARG A 175 -0.69 -21.69 -11.35
CA ARG A 175 -1.35 -22.94 -11.02
C ARG A 175 -0.70 -24.06 -11.86
N HIS A 176 0.05 -24.94 -11.22
CA HIS A 176 0.49 -26.17 -11.86
C HIS A 176 -0.75 -27.08 -12.02
N SER A 177 -1.15 -27.33 -13.26
CA SER A 177 -2.22 -28.25 -13.65
C SER A 177 -1.72 -29.68 -13.63
#